data_7a24d14c93a870dfea35c8173fedaf61
#
_entry.id   7a24d14c93a870dfea35c8173fedaf61
#
_cell.length_a   1.000
_cell.length_b   1.000
_cell.length_c   1.000
_cell.angle_alpha   90.00
_cell.angle_beta   90.00
_cell.angle_gamma   90.00
#
_symmetry.space_group_name_H-M   'P 1'
#
loop_
_entity.id
_entity.type
_entity.pdbx_description
1 polymer ?
#
loop_
_entity_poly.entity_id
_entity_poly.type
_entity_poly.pdbx_seq_one_letter_code
_entity_poly.pdbx_strand_id
1 'polypeptide(L)'
;MMRTLVIGPAPKEMLEAEKIALEALAKSMENMKPGVSVGKIASANRDIIASNQCGGWQTGRSGYGIGISFAPAWDEGHLVSLNPVSNQLLEENMTIHLIPFFMMPKIKMIMGISETVVVTPNGAKSLFDRPERKLIIKD
;
A
#
# COMPACT_ATOMS: atom_id res chain seq x y z
N MET A 1 1.55 -9.91 0.52
CA MET A 1 2.70 -9.11 0.99
C MET A 1 3.70 -8.96 -0.14
N MET A 2 4.17 -7.75 -0.40
CA MET A 2 5.21 -7.45 -1.41
C MET A 2 6.38 -6.73 -0.76
N ARG A 3 7.59 -7.05 -1.19
CA ARG A 3 8.84 -6.36 -0.82
C ARG A 3 9.67 -6.15 -2.07
N THR A 4 10.38 -5.03 -2.12
CA THR A 4 11.31 -4.74 -3.21
C THR A 4 12.70 -5.22 -2.83
N LEU A 5 13.39 -5.85 -3.77
CA LEU A 5 14.78 -6.28 -3.65
C LEU A 5 15.62 -5.55 -4.69
N VAL A 6 16.77 -5.05 -4.26
CA VAL A 6 17.81 -4.44 -5.11
C VAL A 6 19.08 -5.27 -5.02
N ILE A 7 19.67 -5.59 -6.16
CA ILE A 7 20.99 -6.22 -6.25
C ILE A 7 22.02 -5.13 -6.50
N GLY A 8 23.06 -5.08 -5.67
CA GLY A 8 24.03 -4.00 -5.65
C GLY A 8 23.60 -2.80 -4.81
N PRO A 9 24.29 -1.65 -4.93
CA PRO A 9 23.98 -0.47 -4.13
C PRO A 9 22.63 0.12 -4.51
N ALA A 10 21.77 0.36 -3.51
CA ALA A 10 20.48 0.99 -3.74
C ALA A 10 20.63 2.49 -4.11
N PRO A 11 20.02 2.96 -5.20
CA PRO A 11 19.95 4.39 -5.52
C PRO A 11 19.29 5.20 -4.38
N LYS A 12 19.70 6.46 -4.24
CA LYS A 12 19.13 7.36 -3.21
C LYS A 12 17.62 7.50 -3.34
N GLU A 13 17.13 7.56 -4.57
CA GLU A 13 15.70 7.65 -4.88
C GLU A 13 14.92 6.43 -4.37
N MET A 14 15.52 5.23 -4.40
CA MET A 14 14.91 4.02 -3.85
C MET A 14 14.80 4.07 -2.33
N LEU A 15 15.85 4.57 -1.65
CA LEU A 15 15.85 4.75 -0.19
C LEU A 15 14.86 5.82 0.27
N GLU A 16 14.67 6.88 -0.53
CA GLU A 16 13.64 7.89 -0.27
C GLU A 16 12.24 7.31 -0.49
N ALA A 17 12.02 6.63 -1.60
CA ALA A 17 10.74 5.99 -1.91
C ALA A 17 10.35 4.94 -0.87
N GLU A 18 11.32 4.21 -0.30
CA GLU A 18 11.09 3.30 0.82
C GLU A 18 10.46 4.02 2.02
N LYS A 19 11.06 5.13 2.46
CA LYS A 19 10.58 5.90 3.62
C LYS A 19 9.14 6.38 3.40
N ILE A 20 8.86 6.91 2.22
CA ILE A 20 7.54 7.43 1.87
C ILE A 20 6.51 6.30 1.74
N ALA A 21 6.90 5.15 1.16
CA ALA A 21 6.02 3.98 1.09
C ALA A 21 5.66 3.46 2.49
N LEU A 22 6.63 3.45 3.41
CA LEU A 22 6.41 3.06 4.80
C LEU A 22 5.49 4.05 5.53
N GLU A 23 5.65 5.35 5.31
CA GLU A 23 4.79 6.38 5.86
C GLU A 23 3.35 6.24 5.33
N ALA A 24 3.20 6.08 4.01
CA ALA A 24 1.90 5.88 3.37
C ALA A 24 1.19 4.62 3.90
N LEU A 25 1.95 3.52 4.09
CA LEU A 25 1.43 2.29 4.66
C LEU A 25 0.97 2.48 6.11
N ALA A 26 1.81 3.08 6.96
CA ALA A 26 1.52 3.31 8.38
C ALA A 26 0.29 4.21 8.56
N LYS A 27 0.21 5.32 7.83
CA LYS A 27 -0.93 6.24 7.85
C LYS A 27 -2.21 5.60 7.34
N SER A 28 -2.13 4.79 6.29
CA SER A 28 -3.28 4.02 5.82
C SER A 28 -3.80 3.09 6.92
N MET A 29 -2.92 2.29 7.53
CA MET A 29 -3.31 1.35 8.59
C MET A 29 -3.91 2.06 9.81
N GLU A 30 -3.32 3.17 10.26
CA GLU A 30 -3.82 3.97 11.40
C GLU A 30 -5.25 4.47 11.18
N ASN A 31 -5.56 4.90 9.96
CA ASN A 31 -6.83 5.50 9.60
C ASN A 31 -7.91 4.50 9.15
N MET A 32 -7.55 3.23 8.91
CA MET A 32 -8.49 2.19 8.49
C MET A 32 -9.31 1.67 9.67
N LYS A 33 -10.41 2.36 9.94
CA LYS A 33 -11.36 2.03 11.02
C LYS A 33 -12.77 1.84 10.43
N PRO A 34 -13.66 1.08 11.10
CA PRO A 34 -15.04 0.97 10.68
C PRO A 34 -15.69 2.36 10.51
N GLY A 35 -16.48 2.54 9.45
CA GLY A 35 -17.16 3.78 9.11
C GLY A 35 -16.28 4.82 8.37
N VAL A 36 -14.99 4.58 8.20
CA VAL A 36 -14.13 5.47 7.39
C VAL A 36 -14.30 5.13 5.92
N SER A 37 -14.41 6.17 5.07
CA SER A 37 -14.49 5.98 3.61
C SER A 37 -13.19 5.44 3.03
N VAL A 38 -13.31 4.42 2.21
CA VAL A 38 -12.24 3.84 1.41
C VAL A 38 -11.54 4.90 0.54
N GLY A 39 -12.30 5.81 -0.05
CA GLY A 39 -11.76 6.90 -0.86
C GLY A 39 -10.90 7.88 -0.05
N LYS A 40 -11.25 8.14 1.21
CA LYS A 40 -10.46 8.99 2.11
C LYS A 40 -9.09 8.37 2.39
N ILE A 41 -9.04 7.06 2.64
CA ILE A 41 -7.77 6.34 2.82
C ILE A 41 -6.93 6.38 1.55
N ALA A 42 -7.55 6.14 0.39
CA ALA A 42 -6.86 6.16 -0.89
C ALA A 42 -6.30 7.55 -1.25
N SER A 43 -7.05 8.63 -0.96
CA SER A 43 -6.59 10.00 -1.18
C SER A 43 -5.39 10.33 -0.29
N ALA A 44 -5.48 10.07 1.01
CA ALA A 44 -4.39 10.31 1.94
C ALA A 44 -3.11 9.54 1.56
N ASN A 45 -3.24 8.29 1.11
CA ASN A 45 -2.12 7.50 0.62
C ASN A 45 -1.47 8.14 -0.62
N ARG A 46 -2.28 8.60 -1.58
CA ARG A 46 -1.78 9.28 -2.79
C ARG A 46 -1.10 10.60 -2.48
N ASP A 47 -1.63 11.39 -1.55
CA ASP A 47 -1.06 12.68 -1.17
C ASP A 47 0.33 12.51 -0.56
N ILE A 48 0.52 11.50 0.31
CA ILE A 48 1.82 11.16 0.86
C ILE A 48 2.79 10.74 -0.26
N ILE A 49 2.36 9.88 -1.18
CA ILE A 49 3.19 9.45 -2.30
C ILE A 49 3.51 10.62 -3.23
N ALA A 50 2.56 11.51 -3.50
CA ALA A 50 2.75 12.68 -4.36
C ALA A 50 3.70 13.72 -3.76
N SER A 51 3.88 13.76 -2.44
CA SER A 51 4.80 14.67 -1.76
C SER A 51 6.28 14.34 -1.96
N ASN A 52 6.60 13.21 -2.63
CA ASN A 52 7.96 12.74 -2.83
C ASN A 52 8.81 13.66 -3.71
N GLN A 53 10.13 13.65 -3.47
CA GLN A 53 11.14 14.35 -4.28
C GLN A 53 11.92 13.39 -5.20
N CYS A 54 11.73 12.08 -5.08
CA CYS A 54 12.42 11.07 -5.89
C CYS A 54 11.88 10.97 -7.34
N GLY A 55 10.84 11.76 -7.69
CA GLY A 55 10.21 11.75 -9.01
C GLY A 55 9.39 10.50 -9.30
N GLY A 56 9.01 9.79 -8.25
CA GLY A 56 8.12 8.63 -8.34
C GLY A 56 6.65 9.02 -8.28
N TRP A 57 5.80 8.17 -8.82
CA TRP A 57 4.34 8.35 -8.80
C TRP A 57 3.63 7.00 -8.72
N GLN A 58 2.39 7.01 -8.24
CA GLN A 58 1.53 5.84 -8.17
C GLN A 58 0.34 5.98 -9.12
N THR A 59 0.04 4.90 -9.84
CA THR A 59 -1.20 4.76 -10.61
C THR A 59 -2.12 3.75 -9.97
N GLY A 60 -3.39 3.79 -10.39
CA GLY A 60 -4.37 2.79 -9.98
C GLY A 60 -4.83 2.95 -8.54
N ARG A 61 -5.20 1.86 -7.94
CA ARG A 61 -5.72 1.76 -6.56
C ARG A 61 -4.59 1.64 -5.54
N SER A 62 -4.81 2.17 -4.33
CA SER A 62 -3.87 2.05 -3.21
C SER A 62 -4.01 0.74 -2.43
N GLY A 63 -4.98 -0.09 -2.80
CA GLY A 63 -5.26 -1.39 -2.20
C GLY A 63 -6.58 -1.97 -2.69
N TYR A 64 -6.89 -3.16 -2.25
CA TYR A 64 -8.12 -3.88 -2.61
C TYR A 64 -8.49 -4.92 -1.55
N GLY A 65 -9.77 -5.29 -1.51
CA GLY A 65 -10.26 -6.40 -0.70
C GLY A 65 -9.67 -7.73 -1.14
N ILE A 66 -9.41 -8.61 -0.19
CA ILE A 66 -9.04 -10.00 -0.45
C ILE A 66 -9.88 -10.93 0.41
N GLY A 67 -10.20 -12.09 -0.16
CA GLY A 67 -11.02 -13.11 0.47
C GLY A 67 -10.87 -14.44 -0.28
N ILE A 68 -11.99 -15.06 -0.66
CA ILE A 68 -12.02 -16.37 -1.32
C ILE A 68 -12.19 -16.18 -2.83
N SER A 69 -11.29 -15.45 -3.46
CA SER A 69 -11.32 -15.25 -4.92
C SER A 69 -10.65 -16.39 -5.67
N PHE A 70 -11.21 -16.71 -6.86
CA PHE A 70 -10.73 -17.72 -7.77
C PHE A 70 -10.29 -17.10 -9.10
N ALA A 71 -9.53 -17.86 -9.89
CA ALA A 71 -9.15 -17.44 -11.23
C ALA A 71 -10.37 -16.92 -12.04
N PRO A 72 -10.20 -15.87 -12.87
CA PRO A 72 -8.95 -15.24 -13.28
C PRO A 72 -8.40 -14.15 -12.32
N ALA A 73 -9.11 -13.77 -11.28
CA ALA A 73 -8.67 -12.77 -10.32
C ALA A 73 -8.43 -13.38 -8.93
N TRP A 74 -7.36 -12.96 -8.26
CA TRP A 74 -7.05 -13.35 -6.86
C TRP A 74 -7.51 -12.29 -5.84
N ASP A 75 -8.07 -11.19 -6.31
CA ASP A 75 -8.53 -10.08 -5.47
C ASP A 75 -10.04 -9.91 -5.53
N GLU A 76 -10.57 -9.29 -4.51
CA GLU A 76 -11.98 -8.88 -4.42
C GLU A 76 -12.13 -7.37 -4.64
N GLY A 77 -11.29 -6.81 -5.51
CA GLY A 77 -11.31 -5.39 -5.85
C GLY A 77 -12.63 -4.90 -6.48
N HIS A 78 -13.45 -5.81 -6.98
CA HIS A 78 -14.82 -5.53 -7.42
C HIS A 78 -15.77 -5.29 -6.25
N LEU A 79 -15.46 -5.84 -5.06
CA LEU A 79 -16.20 -5.61 -3.82
C LEU A 79 -15.65 -4.39 -3.08
N VAL A 80 -14.32 -4.34 -2.88
CA VAL A 80 -13.63 -3.23 -2.17
C VAL A 80 -12.38 -2.82 -2.93
N SER A 81 -12.33 -1.57 -3.39
CA SER A 81 -11.17 -1.01 -4.06
C SER A 81 -10.81 0.36 -3.48
N LEU A 82 -9.58 0.49 -2.97
CA LEU A 82 -9.05 1.74 -2.42
C LEU A 82 -8.74 2.72 -3.56
N ASN A 83 -9.79 3.39 -4.01
CA ASN A 83 -9.76 4.40 -5.06
C ASN A 83 -10.29 5.73 -4.48
N PRO A 84 -9.68 6.89 -4.73
CA PRO A 84 -10.10 8.19 -4.20
C PRO A 84 -11.56 8.56 -4.47
N VAL A 85 -12.15 8.05 -5.54
CA VAL A 85 -13.57 8.32 -5.88
C VAL A 85 -14.56 7.38 -5.18
N SER A 86 -14.09 6.40 -4.41
CA SER A 86 -14.96 5.44 -3.72
C SER A 86 -15.58 6.04 -2.46
N ASN A 87 -16.89 5.95 -2.33
CA ASN A 87 -17.64 6.34 -1.13
C ASN A 87 -17.95 5.16 -0.18
N GLN A 88 -17.48 3.96 -0.52
CA GLN A 88 -17.66 2.77 0.30
C GLN A 88 -17.05 2.97 1.68
N LEU A 89 -17.73 2.51 2.72
CA LEU A 89 -17.26 2.56 4.10
C LEU A 89 -16.56 1.25 4.46
N LEU A 90 -15.51 1.37 5.24
CA LEU A 90 -14.85 0.22 5.86
C LEU A 90 -15.74 -0.38 6.95
N GLU A 91 -15.75 -1.69 7.03
CA GLU A 91 -16.39 -2.45 8.09
C GLU A 91 -15.36 -3.24 8.87
N GLU A 92 -15.66 -3.53 10.13
CA GLU A 92 -14.81 -4.37 10.97
C GLU A 92 -14.64 -5.77 10.34
N ASN A 93 -13.45 -6.33 10.48
CA ASN A 93 -13.02 -7.61 9.91
C ASN A 93 -12.85 -7.66 8.38
N MET A 94 -13.06 -6.56 7.65
CA MET A 94 -12.64 -6.51 6.26
C MET A 94 -11.14 -6.76 6.14
N THR A 95 -10.77 -7.65 5.20
CA THR A 95 -9.37 -7.95 4.90
C THR A 95 -8.95 -7.24 3.62
N ILE A 96 -7.90 -6.44 3.71
CA ILE A 96 -7.47 -5.56 2.62
C ILE A 96 -5.97 -5.72 2.38
N HIS A 97 -5.59 -5.78 1.11
CA HIS A 97 -4.22 -5.69 0.67
C HIS A 97 -3.87 -4.25 0.33
N LEU A 98 -3.05 -3.60 1.16
CA LEU A 98 -2.53 -2.25 0.96
C LEU A 98 -1.28 -2.30 0.09
N ILE A 99 -1.19 -1.42 -0.92
CA ILE A 99 -0.11 -1.44 -1.91
C ILE A 99 0.42 -0.02 -2.16
N PRO A 100 1.09 0.63 -1.22
CA PRO A 100 1.87 1.82 -1.56
C PRO A 100 3.05 1.40 -2.45
N PHE A 101 3.13 1.98 -3.64
CA PHE A 101 4.21 1.72 -4.56
C PHE A 101 4.51 2.94 -5.44
N PHE A 102 5.75 3.00 -5.93
CA PHE A 102 6.23 4.06 -6.79
C PHE A 102 6.73 3.49 -8.12
N MET A 103 6.27 4.08 -9.21
CA MET A 103 6.91 3.92 -10.51
C MET A 103 7.89 5.07 -10.68
N MET A 104 9.17 4.77 -10.87
CA MET A 104 10.28 5.73 -11.01
C MET A 104 10.92 5.62 -12.40
N PRO A 105 10.31 6.20 -13.44
CA PRO A 105 10.77 6.01 -14.83
C PRO A 105 12.19 6.54 -15.07
N LYS A 106 12.59 7.60 -14.38
CA LYS A 106 13.92 8.21 -14.53
C LYS A 106 15.06 7.24 -14.23
N ILE A 107 14.87 6.37 -13.26
CA ILE A 107 15.85 5.34 -12.87
C ILE A 107 15.42 3.94 -13.31
N LYS A 108 14.30 3.82 -14.04
CA LYS A 108 13.72 2.56 -14.55
C LYS A 108 13.49 1.51 -13.45
N MET A 109 13.02 1.96 -12.29
CA MET A 109 12.76 1.12 -11.12
C MET A 109 11.35 1.27 -10.60
N ILE A 110 10.93 0.30 -9.80
CA ILE A 110 9.68 0.32 -9.04
C ILE A 110 10.03 0.01 -7.58
N MET A 111 9.53 0.82 -6.67
CA MET A 111 9.59 0.57 -5.23
C MET A 111 8.20 0.25 -4.72
N GLY A 112 8.05 -0.83 -3.97
CA GLY A 112 6.79 -1.17 -3.35
C GLY A 112 6.95 -1.99 -2.08
N ILE A 113 6.15 -1.64 -1.08
CA ILE A 113 6.01 -2.38 0.18
C ILE A 113 4.52 -2.55 0.41
N SER A 114 4.04 -3.79 0.45
CA SER A 114 2.61 -4.05 0.66
C SER A 114 2.35 -4.93 1.87
N GLU A 115 1.18 -4.76 2.48
CA GLU A 115 0.69 -5.55 3.60
C GLU A 115 -0.73 -6.01 3.36
N THR A 116 -1.02 -7.20 3.88
CA THR A 116 -2.40 -7.65 4.07
C THR A 116 -2.79 -7.36 5.51
N VAL A 117 -3.89 -6.66 5.68
CA VAL A 117 -4.35 -6.16 6.97
C VAL A 117 -5.83 -6.50 7.19
N VAL A 118 -6.22 -6.59 8.45
CA VAL A 118 -7.63 -6.68 8.86
C VAL A 118 -8.04 -5.36 9.53
N VAL A 119 -9.21 -4.85 9.18
CA VAL A 119 -9.79 -3.63 9.78
C VAL A 119 -10.25 -3.95 11.19
N THR A 120 -9.81 -3.14 12.16
CA THR A 120 -10.24 -3.23 13.57
C THR A 120 -10.74 -1.89 14.09
N PRO A 121 -11.44 -1.82 15.23
CA PRO A 121 -11.89 -0.55 15.81
C PRO A 121 -10.77 0.47 16.07
N ASN A 122 -9.54 -0.01 16.27
CA ASN A 122 -8.38 0.82 16.60
C ASN A 122 -7.43 1.11 15.43
N GLY A 123 -7.84 0.80 14.21
CA GLY A 123 -7.03 0.86 12.99
C GLY A 123 -6.81 -0.54 12.42
N ALA A 124 -6.14 -0.65 11.27
CA ALA A 124 -5.88 -1.93 10.65
C ALA A 124 -4.68 -2.66 11.29
N LYS A 125 -4.78 -3.97 11.45
CA LYS A 125 -3.74 -4.85 11.98
C LYS A 125 -3.19 -5.73 10.87
N SER A 126 -1.84 -5.85 10.76
CA SER A 126 -1.21 -6.79 9.84
C SER A 126 -1.55 -8.23 10.18
N LEU A 127 -1.78 -9.05 9.15
CA LEU A 127 -1.96 -10.50 9.29
C LEU A 127 -0.64 -11.27 9.32
N PHE A 128 0.50 -10.58 9.22
CA PHE A 128 1.83 -11.19 9.28
C PHE A 128 2.50 -10.91 10.62
N ASP A 129 3.05 -11.95 11.25
CA ASP A 129 3.68 -11.86 12.59
C ASP A 129 5.03 -11.13 12.56
N ARG A 130 5.71 -11.11 11.41
CA ARG A 130 7.02 -10.47 11.24
C ARG A 130 7.07 -9.61 9.98
N PRO A 131 6.42 -8.47 9.98
CA PRO A 131 6.47 -7.59 8.81
C PRO A 131 7.79 -6.80 8.82
N GLU A 132 8.90 -7.41 8.43
CA GLU A 132 10.07 -6.60 8.04
C GLU A 132 9.68 -5.77 6.83
N ARG A 133 9.27 -4.53 7.11
CA ARG A 133 8.83 -3.56 6.11
C ARG A 133 10.02 -2.74 5.66
N LYS A 134 10.85 -3.31 4.83
CA LYS A 134 12.05 -2.63 4.32
C LYS A 134 12.39 -3.04 2.89
N LEU A 135 13.17 -2.19 2.24
CA LEU A 135 13.88 -2.52 1.02
C LEU A 135 14.94 -3.59 1.35
N ILE A 136 15.00 -4.64 0.55
CA ILE A 136 16.00 -5.69 0.69
C ILE A 136 17.15 -5.36 -0.24
N ILE A 137 18.35 -5.19 0.31
CA ILE A 137 19.56 -4.94 -0.47
C ILE A 137 20.46 -6.18 -0.37
N LYS A 138 20.91 -6.66 -1.51
CA LYS A 138 21.83 -7.80 -1.65
C LYS A 138 23.03 -7.41 -2.50
N ASP A 139 24.19 -7.80 -2.05
CA ASP A 139 25.46 -7.66 -2.79
C ASP A 139 25.53 -8.63 -3.96
#